data_acff90816ac71b33b795870e8a0c7873
#
_entry.id   acff90816ac71b33b795870e8a0c7873
#
_cell.length_a   1.000
_cell.length_b   1.000
_cell.length_c   1.000
_cell.angle_alpha   90.00
_cell.angle_beta   90.00
_cell.angle_gamma   90.00
#
_symmetry.space_group_name_H-M   'P 1'
#
loop_
_entity.id
_entity.type
_entity.pdbx_description
1 polymer ?
#
loop_
_entity_poly.entity_id
_entity_poly.type
_entity_poly.pdbx_seq_one_letter_code
_entity_poly.pdbx_strand_id
1 'polypeptide(L)'
;MTEVTTDGPVWTVTINRPDKRNAVDPATALQLNAAFDAFEADETAAVAILTGAGGTFCAGFDLAVAASGGGERYDPEAEGPMGPTRRLLSKPVIAAVEGHAVAGGLELALWCDLRVASSSAVFGVFCRRWGVPLIDGGTVRLPRIVGQGRALDMILTGRAVEAAEALAWGLADRVVEAGQALAAARELAAQVAAFPQICLRADRASAFAQWDFTLDEALLGEARGGVEPLRKEARAGAGRFRDGAGRGGTFEER
;
A
#
# COMPACT_ATOMS: atom_id res chain seq x y z
N MET A 1 17.41 8.32 -3.55
CA MET A 1 16.74 8.33 -4.87
C MET A 1 15.65 7.27 -4.89
N THR A 2 14.63 7.45 -5.73
CA THR A 2 13.62 6.39 -5.97
C THR A 2 14.02 5.63 -7.22
N GLU A 3 13.98 4.31 -7.17
CA GLU A 3 14.26 3.44 -8.31
C GLU A 3 12.99 2.72 -8.75
N VAL A 4 12.81 2.55 -10.06
CA VAL A 4 11.68 1.84 -10.63
C VAL A 4 12.20 0.71 -11.50
N THR A 5 11.66 -0.50 -11.29
CA THR A 5 11.90 -1.65 -12.17
C THR A 5 10.56 -2.27 -12.54
N THR A 6 10.49 -2.86 -13.73
CA THR A 6 9.27 -3.50 -14.25
C THR A 6 9.55 -4.95 -14.61
N ASP A 7 8.60 -5.82 -14.30
CA ASP A 7 8.59 -7.23 -14.72
C ASP A 7 7.17 -7.53 -15.27
N GLY A 8 7.04 -7.42 -16.59
CA GLY A 8 5.72 -7.47 -17.23
C GLY A 8 4.77 -6.42 -16.63
N PRO A 9 3.57 -6.83 -16.15
CA PRO A 9 2.58 -5.91 -15.59
C PRO A 9 2.87 -5.50 -14.14
N VAL A 10 3.97 -5.97 -13.52
CA VAL A 10 4.34 -5.68 -12.13
C VAL A 10 5.44 -4.62 -12.09
N TRP A 11 5.16 -3.52 -11.40
CA TRP A 11 6.13 -2.45 -11.13
C TRP A 11 6.69 -2.62 -9.71
N THR A 12 7.99 -2.34 -9.54
CA THR A 12 8.61 -2.25 -8.21
C THR A 12 9.20 -0.84 -8.05
N VAL A 13 8.66 -0.09 -7.10
CA VAL A 13 9.12 1.24 -6.70
C VAL A 13 9.92 1.09 -5.41
N THR A 14 11.21 1.43 -5.45
CA THR A 14 12.12 1.27 -4.32
C THR A 14 12.58 2.63 -3.81
N ILE A 15 12.37 2.92 -2.53
CA ILE A 15 13.00 4.05 -1.86
C ILE A 15 14.46 3.66 -1.60
N ASN A 16 15.39 4.32 -2.28
CA ASN A 16 16.82 4.00 -2.17
C ASN A 16 17.62 5.13 -1.51
N ARG A 17 17.47 5.22 -0.18
CA ARG A 17 18.23 6.09 0.73
C ARG A 17 18.63 5.31 2.00
N PRO A 18 19.34 4.18 1.88
CA PRO A 18 19.62 3.29 3.02
C PRO A 18 20.40 3.99 4.14
N ASP A 19 21.31 4.91 3.83
CA ASP A 19 22.07 5.71 4.80
C ASP A 19 21.16 6.59 5.68
N LYS A 20 19.96 6.91 5.22
CA LYS A 20 18.90 7.64 5.93
C LYS A 20 17.75 6.74 6.37
N ARG A 21 17.94 5.41 6.36
CA ARG A 21 16.87 4.42 6.60
C ARG A 21 15.63 4.68 5.76
N ASN A 22 15.84 5.09 4.51
CA ASN A 22 14.80 5.41 3.53
C ASN A 22 13.82 6.51 4.00
N ALA A 23 14.29 7.43 4.85
CA ALA A 23 13.51 8.62 5.20
C ALA A 23 13.22 9.45 3.94
N VAL A 24 12.01 10.00 3.87
CA VAL A 24 11.52 10.77 2.72
C VAL A 24 11.77 12.25 2.98
N ASP A 25 12.48 12.89 2.07
CA ASP A 25 12.61 14.34 1.95
C ASP A 25 11.73 14.84 0.77
N PRO A 26 11.58 16.15 0.57
CA PRO A 26 10.75 16.69 -0.51
C PRO A 26 11.13 16.19 -1.91
N ALA A 27 12.43 15.98 -2.17
CA ALA A 27 12.90 15.46 -3.45
C ALA A 27 12.49 13.99 -3.65
N THR A 28 12.56 13.19 -2.59
CA THR A 28 12.11 11.79 -2.62
C THR A 28 10.59 11.72 -2.76
N ALA A 29 9.82 12.59 -2.09
CA ALA A 29 8.37 12.66 -2.22
C ALA A 29 7.94 12.95 -3.67
N LEU A 30 8.60 13.92 -4.32
CA LEU A 30 8.36 14.22 -5.73
C LEU A 30 8.69 13.04 -6.66
N GLN A 31 9.77 12.30 -6.38
CA GLN A 31 10.13 11.11 -7.15
C GLN A 31 9.12 9.97 -6.96
N LEU A 32 8.60 9.77 -5.76
CA LEU A 32 7.54 8.81 -5.48
C LEU A 32 6.26 9.16 -6.23
N ASN A 33 5.86 10.44 -6.22
CA ASN A 33 4.71 10.91 -6.98
C ASN A 33 4.90 10.64 -8.48
N ALA A 34 6.03 11.03 -9.06
CA ALA A 34 6.32 10.80 -10.47
C ALA A 34 6.33 9.30 -10.84
N ALA A 35 6.86 8.44 -9.97
CA ALA A 35 6.86 6.99 -10.19
C ALA A 35 5.43 6.42 -10.22
N PHE A 36 4.58 6.83 -9.28
CA PHE A 36 3.20 6.36 -9.23
C PHE A 36 2.29 7.02 -10.28
N ASP A 37 2.60 8.24 -10.74
CA ASP A 37 1.95 8.84 -11.92
C ASP A 37 2.25 8.05 -13.19
N ALA A 38 3.51 7.69 -13.39
CA ALA A 38 3.91 6.87 -14.52
C ALA A 38 3.28 5.46 -14.47
N PHE A 39 3.24 4.84 -13.27
CA PHE A 39 2.55 3.57 -13.07
C PHE A 39 1.05 3.66 -13.41
N GLU A 40 0.38 4.72 -12.96
CA GLU A 40 -1.05 4.92 -13.20
C GLU A 40 -1.33 5.14 -14.69
N ALA A 41 -0.45 5.83 -15.40
CA ALA A 41 -0.57 6.12 -16.83
C ALA A 41 -0.23 4.92 -17.75
N ASP A 42 0.54 3.95 -17.27
CA ASP A 42 0.91 2.77 -18.08
C ASP A 42 -0.24 1.76 -18.15
N GLU A 43 -0.92 1.68 -19.29
CA GLU A 43 -2.05 0.77 -19.51
C GLU A 43 -1.68 -0.71 -19.36
N THR A 44 -0.40 -1.08 -19.50
CA THR A 44 0.09 -2.46 -19.35
C THR A 44 0.37 -2.83 -17.90
N ALA A 45 0.53 -1.85 -17.01
CA ALA A 45 0.78 -2.06 -15.60
C ALA A 45 -0.50 -2.50 -14.87
N ALA A 46 -0.39 -3.53 -14.04
CA ALA A 46 -1.50 -4.07 -13.25
C ALA A 46 -1.34 -3.83 -11.75
N VAL A 47 -0.13 -4.02 -11.20
CA VAL A 47 0.16 -3.96 -9.76
C VAL A 47 1.50 -3.27 -9.54
N ALA A 48 1.58 -2.42 -8.52
CA ALA A 48 2.85 -1.90 -8.04
C ALA A 48 3.25 -2.52 -6.69
N ILE A 49 4.55 -2.61 -6.47
CA ILE A 49 5.16 -2.94 -5.17
C ILE A 49 5.93 -1.72 -4.70
N LEU A 50 5.71 -1.28 -3.47
CA LEU A 50 6.53 -0.28 -2.79
C LEU A 50 7.44 -0.96 -1.78
N THR A 51 8.74 -0.66 -1.82
CA THR A 51 9.73 -1.22 -0.89
C THR A 51 10.84 -0.22 -0.58
N GLY A 52 11.70 -0.57 0.37
CA GLY A 52 12.91 0.19 0.72
C GLY A 52 14.18 -0.61 0.52
N ALA A 53 15.23 0.02 0.03
CA ALA A 53 16.54 -0.59 -0.11
C ALA A 53 17.23 -0.81 1.25
N GLY A 54 18.20 -1.73 1.32
CA GLY A 54 19.08 -1.89 2.48
C GLY A 54 18.42 -2.45 3.73
N GLY A 55 17.34 -3.24 3.61
CA GLY A 55 16.72 -3.97 4.72
C GLY A 55 15.87 -3.11 5.67
N THR A 56 15.45 -1.93 5.24
CA THR A 56 14.51 -1.06 5.95
C THR A 56 13.48 -0.51 4.96
N PHE A 57 12.20 -0.61 5.28
CA PHE A 57 11.16 -0.07 4.42
C PHE A 57 11.24 1.47 4.37
N CYS A 58 10.92 2.16 5.47
CA CYS A 58 10.97 3.61 5.54
C CYS A 58 10.87 4.10 7.00
N ALA A 59 11.76 5.01 7.37
CA ALA A 59 11.77 5.63 8.72
C ALA A 59 10.82 6.85 8.84
N GLY A 60 10.12 7.23 7.79
CA GLY A 60 9.20 8.37 7.76
C GLY A 60 9.81 9.62 7.13
N PHE A 61 9.26 10.79 7.46
CA PHE A 61 9.78 12.07 6.95
C PHE A 61 11.15 12.38 7.52
N ASP A 62 12.05 12.95 6.71
CA ASP A 62 13.42 13.27 7.11
C ASP A 62 13.41 14.39 8.16
N LEU A 63 13.74 14.03 9.42
CA LEU A 63 13.71 14.95 10.55
C LEU A 63 14.73 16.10 10.42
N ALA A 64 15.81 15.95 9.65
CA ALA A 64 16.72 17.04 9.37
C ALA A 64 16.05 18.15 8.55
N VAL A 65 15.17 17.76 7.62
CA VAL A 65 14.33 18.70 6.85
C VAL A 65 13.30 19.37 7.77
N ALA A 66 12.64 18.60 8.64
CA ALA A 66 11.69 19.17 9.60
C ALA A 66 12.38 20.18 10.54
N ALA A 67 13.57 19.88 11.02
CA ALA A 67 14.36 20.78 11.90
C ALA A 67 14.81 22.07 11.21
N SER A 68 14.92 22.10 9.88
CA SER A 68 15.28 23.29 9.10
C SER A 68 14.09 24.19 8.75
N GLY A 69 12.93 24.04 9.40
CA GLY A 69 11.73 24.86 9.16
C GLY A 69 10.84 24.35 8.04
N GLY A 70 11.03 23.11 7.59
CA GLY A 70 10.20 22.51 6.55
C GLY A 70 8.70 22.42 6.91
N GLY A 71 8.37 22.37 8.20
CA GLY A 71 7.00 22.34 8.70
C GLY A 71 6.25 23.69 8.63
N GLU A 72 6.97 24.81 8.62
CA GLU A 72 6.38 26.14 8.58
C GLU A 72 5.72 26.48 7.24
N ARG A 73 6.06 25.74 6.18
CA ARG A 73 5.54 25.87 4.83
C ARG A 73 4.57 24.76 4.44
N TYR A 74 4.05 24.02 5.43
CA TYR A 74 3.12 22.93 5.19
C TYR A 74 1.78 23.50 4.68
N ASP A 75 1.39 23.00 3.51
CA ASP A 75 0.08 23.27 2.91
C ASP A 75 -0.80 22.02 3.01
N PRO A 76 -1.91 22.07 3.78
CA PRO A 76 -2.81 20.93 3.92
C PRO A 76 -3.55 20.58 2.63
N GLU A 77 -3.67 21.50 1.67
CA GLU A 77 -4.33 21.26 0.39
C GLU A 77 -3.38 20.67 -0.67
N ALA A 78 -2.06 20.72 -0.44
CA ALA A 78 -1.08 20.13 -1.32
C ALA A 78 -0.99 18.60 -1.15
N GLU A 79 -0.16 17.97 -1.99
CA GLU A 79 0.19 16.55 -1.83
C GLU A 79 0.86 16.28 -0.48
N GLY A 80 0.73 15.03 0.01
CA GLY A 80 1.30 14.64 1.29
C GLY A 80 2.84 14.75 1.32
N PRO A 81 3.43 15.11 2.47
CA PRO A 81 4.89 15.13 2.61
C PRO A 81 5.59 13.81 2.29
N MET A 82 4.87 12.71 2.38
CA MET A 82 5.37 11.38 2.01
C MET A 82 5.12 11.01 0.54
N GLY A 83 4.67 11.95 -0.28
CA GLY A 83 4.37 11.73 -1.70
C GLY A 83 2.94 11.28 -1.95
N PRO A 84 2.68 10.05 -2.46
CA PRO A 84 1.38 9.67 -3.03
C PRO A 84 0.26 9.41 -2.00
N THR A 85 0.53 9.59 -0.72
CA THR A 85 -0.32 9.12 0.39
C THR A 85 -1.73 9.71 0.44
N ARG A 86 -1.97 10.88 -0.16
CA ARG A 86 -3.27 11.56 -0.16
C ARG A 86 -4.17 11.22 -1.32
N ARG A 87 -3.71 10.39 -2.24
CA ARG A 87 -4.48 9.98 -3.42
C ARG A 87 -4.77 8.48 -3.40
N LEU A 88 -5.83 8.08 -4.04
CA LEU A 88 -6.18 6.70 -4.31
C LEU A 88 -5.88 6.41 -5.78
N LEU A 89 -5.00 5.44 -6.03
CA LEU A 89 -4.73 4.97 -7.38
C LEU A 89 -5.86 4.06 -7.88
N SER A 90 -6.01 3.93 -9.19
CA SER A 90 -6.97 2.99 -9.79
C SER A 90 -6.47 1.54 -9.74
N LYS A 91 -5.16 1.35 -9.55
CA LYS A 91 -4.46 0.07 -9.54
C LYS A 91 -3.93 -0.27 -8.16
N PRO A 92 -3.87 -1.57 -7.78
CA PRO A 92 -3.39 -1.98 -6.47
C PRO A 92 -1.89 -1.75 -6.27
N VAL A 93 -1.53 -1.49 -5.00
CA VAL A 93 -0.15 -1.36 -4.53
C VAL A 93 0.07 -2.30 -3.35
N ILE A 94 1.19 -3.01 -3.35
CA ILE A 94 1.61 -3.91 -2.27
C ILE A 94 2.83 -3.32 -1.58
N ALA A 95 2.81 -3.16 -0.26
CA ALA A 95 4.00 -2.84 0.51
C ALA A 95 4.81 -4.11 0.79
N ALA A 96 6.08 -4.13 0.41
CA ALA A 96 7.05 -5.16 0.82
C ALA A 96 7.92 -4.60 1.94
N VAL A 97 7.62 -4.99 3.17
CA VAL A 97 8.15 -4.37 4.38
C VAL A 97 9.26 -5.22 4.99
N GLU A 98 10.51 -4.78 4.79
CA GLU A 98 11.66 -5.23 5.57
C GLU A 98 11.95 -4.25 6.70
N GLY A 99 12.30 -4.73 7.90
CA GLY A 99 12.68 -3.88 9.02
C GLY A 99 11.63 -2.81 9.34
N HIS A 100 12.04 -1.55 9.46
CA HIS A 100 11.18 -0.50 9.98
C HIS A 100 10.26 0.13 8.91
N ALA A 101 8.95 0.12 9.21
CA ALA A 101 7.92 0.94 8.57
C ALA A 101 7.29 1.83 9.65
N VAL A 102 7.90 3.00 9.92
CA VAL A 102 7.55 3.81 11.08
C VAL A 102 7.26 5.26 10.73
N ALA A 103 6.46 5.94 11.54
CA ALA A 103 6.03 7.32 11.31
C ALA A 103 5.39 7.47 9.91
N GLY A 104 5.84 8.40 9.08
CA GLY A 104 5.40 8.52 7.68
C GLY A 104 5.64 7.25 6.84
N GLY A 105 6.63 6.41 7.21
CA GLY A 105 6.83 5.11 6.59
C GLY A 105 5.71 4.12 6.91
N LEU A 106 5.14 4.17 8.12
CA LEU A 106 3.90 3.46 8.43
C LEU A 106 2.76 3.99 7.56
N GLU A 107 2.64 5.30 7.37
CA GLU A 107 1.59 5.90 6.53
C GLU A 107 1.69 5.46 5.07
N LEU A 108 2.93 5.36 4.52
CA LEU A 108 3.15 4.76 3.19
C LEU A 108 2.74 3.29 3.14
N ALA A 109 3.06 2.49 4.16
CA ALA A 109 2.65 1.09 4.22
C ALA A 109 1.12 0.94 4.32
N LEU A 110 0.46 1.82 5.07
CA LEU A 110 -1.00 1.87 5.20
C LEU A 110 -1.71 2.40 3.94
N TRP A 111 -1.02 3.19 3.13
CA TRP A 111 -1.52 3.67 1.84
C TRP A 111 -1.58 2.55 0.81
N CYS A 112 -0.66 1.58 0.87
CA CYS A 112 -0.72 0.39 0.04
C CYS A 112 -1.93 -0.49 0.42
N ASP A 113 -2.47 -1.22 -0.55
CA ASP A 113 -3.62 -2.11 -0.34
C ASP A 113 -3.28 -3.29 0.57
N LEU A 114 -2.14 -3.92 0.32
CA LEU A 114 -1.65 -5.08 1.07
C LEU A 114 -0.24 -4.83 1.60
N ARG A 115 0.11 -5.50 2.70
CA ARG A 115 1.41 -5.43 3.37
C ARG A 115 1.98 -6.84 3.56
N VAL A 116 3.00 -7.17 2.79
CA VAL A 116 3.84 -8.36 2.99
C VAL A 116 5.02 -7.94 3.83
N ALA A 117 5.07 -8.40 5.07
CA ALA A 117 6.09 -8.05 6.03
C ALA A 117 7.08 -9.20 6.24
N SER A 118 8.35 -8.89 6.48
CA SER A 118 9.28 -9.87 6.99
C SER A 118 9.08 -10.11 8.48
N SER A 119 9.60 -11.21 9.01
CA SER A 119 9.60 -11.51 10.45
C SER A 119 10.40 -10.49 11.27
N SER A 120 11.26 -9.68 10.63
CA SER A 120 12.00 -8.59 11.25
C SER A 120 11.28 -7.23 11.16
N ALA A 121 10.09 -7.18 10.59
CA ALA A 121 9.35 -5.94 10.39
C ALA A 121 8.89 -5.32 11.72
N VAL A 122 9.03 -4.01 11.82
CA VAL A 122 8.61 -3.20 12.96
C VAL A 122 7.75 -2.05 12.46
N PHE A 123 6.52 -1.98 12.94
CA PHE A 123 5.59 -0.89 12.67
C PHE A 123 5.48 0.03 13.89
N GLY A 124 5.26 1.34 13.69
CA GLY A 124 5.09 2.23 14.84
C GLY A 124 4.87 3.69 14.48
N VAL A 125 4.15 4.39 15.35
CA VAL A 125 3.93 5.84 15.26
C VAL A 125 5.07 6.57 15.97
N PHE A 126 6.30 6.37 15.50
CA PHE A 126 7.51 6.87 16.18
C PHE A 126 7.68 8.38 16.15
N CYS A 127 7.01 9.05 15.21
CA CYS A 127 6.95 10.51 15.14
C CYS A 127 6.34 11.15 16.39
N ARG A 128 5.54 10.40 17.17
CA ARG A 128 4.95 10.85 18.43
C ARG A 128 6.00 11.36 19.42
N ARG A 129 7.18 10.74 19.43
CA ARG A 129 8.30 11.11 20.33
C ARG A 129 8.87 12.48 20.03
N TRP A 130 8.63 13.01 18.82
CA TRP A 130 9.24 14.24 18.30
C TRP A 130 8.22 15.36 18.05
N GLY A 131 6.95 15.15 18.39
CA GLY A 131 5.89 16.12 18.11
C GLY A 131 5.53 16.27 16.64
N VAL A 132 6.01 15.39 15.77
CA VAL A 132 5.64 15.38 14.34
C VAL A 132 4.30 14.64 14.20
N PRO A 133 3.27 15.26 13.61
CA PRO A 133 1.96 14.64 13.46
C PRO A 133 1.93 13.62 12.33
N LEU A 134 0.94 12.71 12.36
CA LEU A 134 0.54 11.91 11.22
C LEU A 134 -0.34 12.78 10.32
N ILE A 135 0.11 13.06 9.10
CA ILE A 135 -0.56 13.93 8.14
C ILE A 135 -0.63 13.34 6.72
N ASP A 136 -0.23 12.09 6.60
CA ASP A 136 -0.22 11.30 5.36
C ASP A 136 -1.25 10.16 5.40
N GLY A 137 -2.30 10.30 6.22
CA GLY A 137 -3.44 9.39 6.30
C GLY A 137 -3.35 8.34 7.39
N GLY A 138 -2.31 8.38 8.27
CA GLY A 138 -2.14 7.39 9.33
C GLY A 138 -3.30 7.34 10.31
N THR A 139 -3.81 8.49 10.76
CA THR A 139 -4.95 8.57 11.68
C THR A 139 -6.28 8.14 11.05
N VAL A 140 -6.35 8.08 9.73
CA VAL A 140 -7.53 7.66 8.96
C VAL A 140 -7.48 6.17 8.65
N ARG A 141 -6.35 5.69 8.09
CA ARG A 141 -6.22 4.31 7.62
C ARG A 141 -5.97 3.31 8.74
N LEU A 142 -5.12 3.66 9.72
CA LEU A 142 -4.77 2.73 10.79
C LEU A 142 -5.99 2.23 11.57
N PRO A 143 -6.94 3.08 12.03
CA PRO A 143 -8.15 2.61 12.73
C PRO A 143 -9.06 1.74 11.86
N ARG A 144 -9.08 1.98 10.55
CA ARG A 144 -9.86 1.18 9.59
C ARG A 144 -9.29 -0.21 9.38
N ILE A 145 -7.97 -0.37 9.55
CA ILE A 145 -7.26 -1.64 9.36
C ILE A 145 -7.24 -2.46 10.66
N VAL A 146 -6.83 -1.87 11.79
CA VAL A 146 -6.60 -2.62 13.03
C VAL A 146 -7.67 -2.42 14.09
N GLY A 147 -8.64 -1.55 13.84
CA GLY A 147 -9.66 -1.13 14.80
C GLY A 147 -9.17 0.02 15.70
N GLN A 148 -10.14 0.79 16.24
CA GLN A 148 -9.89 2.03 16.98
C GLN A 148 -8.98 1.84 18.21
N GLY A 149 -9.17 0.78 18.99
CA GLY A 149 -8.41 0.57 20.22
C GLY A 149 -6.92 0.34 19.96
N ARG A 150 -6.59 -0.56 19.03
CA ARG A 150 -5.19 -0.85 18.63
C ARG A 150 -4.52 0.34 17.96
N ALA A 151 -5.27 1.07 17.12
CA ALA A 151 -4.76 2.28 16.50
C ALA A 151 -4.41 3.34 17.54
N LEU A 152 -5.27 3.58 18.54
CA LEU A 152 -5.01 4.52 19.63
C LEU A 152 -3.84 4.09 20.50
N ASP A 153 -3.67 2.79 20.77
CA ASP A 153 -2.49 2.29 21.47
C ASP A 153 -1.21 2.70 20.74
N MET A 154 -1.11 2.47 19.43
CA MET A 154 0.05 2.90 18.63
C MET A 154 0.20 4.42 18.58
N ILE A 155 -0.89 5.16 18.37
CA ILE A 155 -0.87 6.62 18.21
C ILE A 155 -0.48 7.32 19.50
N LEU A 156 -1.00 6.90 20.65
CA LEU A 156 -0.78 7.55 21.93
C LEU A 156 0.57 7.19 22.54
N THR A 157 0.96 5.92 22.48
CA THR A 157 2.18 5.41 23.11
C THR A 157 3.42 5.54 22.23
N GLY A 158 3.24 5.53 20.90
CA GLY A 158 4.35 5.45 19.95
C GLY A 158 5.19 4.18 20.12
N ARG A 159 4.58 3.09 20.65
CA ARG A 159 5.28 1.82 20.83
C ARG A 159 5.51 1.11 19.50
N ALA A 160 6.46 0.19 19.50
CA ALA A 160 6.68 -0.72 18.40
C ALA A 160 5.58 -1.81 18.37
N VAL A 161 5.21 -2.23 17.16
CA VAL A 161 4.41 -3.43 16.88
C VAL A 161 5.26 -4.30 15.96
N GLU A 162 5.66 -5.46 16.44
CA GLU A 162 6.47 -6.41 15.68
C GLU A 162 5.63 -7.26 14.72
N ALA A 163 6.28 -7.94 13.79
CA ALA A 163 5.64 -8.66 12.69
C ALA A 163 4.54 -9.65 13.14
N ALA A 164 4.79 -10.42 14.20
CA ALA A 164 3.82 -11.40 14.70
C ALA A 164 2.55 -10.72 15.25
N GLU A 165 2.71 -9.63 16.00
CA GLU A 165 1.59 -8.84 16.52
C GLU A 165 0.86 -8.12 15.37
N ALA A 166 1.61 -7.59 14.40
CA ALA A 166 1.06 -6.95 13.20
C ALA A 166 0.18 -7.91 12.39
N LEU A 167 0.61 -9.17 12.23
CA LEU A 167 -0.17 -10.22 11.58
C LEU A 167 -1.46 -10.52 12.37
N ALA A 168 -1.35 -10.70 13.69
CA ALA A 168 -2.50 -10.98 14.54
C ALA A 168 -3.55 -9.86 14.56
N TRP A 169 -3.13 -8.63 14.24
CA TRP A 169 -4.01 -7.45 14.17
C TRP A 169 -4.57 -7.15 12.79
N GLY A 170 -4.06 -7.81 11.75
CA GLY A 170 -4.35 -7.47 10.34
C GLY A 170 -3.62 -6.22 9.87
N LEU A 171 -2.61 -5.74 10.61
CA LEU A 171 -1.73 -4.65 10.15
C LEU A 171 -0.79 -5.17 9.05
N ALA A 172 -0.30 -6.40 9.17
CA ALA A 172 0.36 -7.13 8.10
C ALA A 172 -0.58 -8.21 7.56
N ASP A 173 -0.69 -8.33 6.24
CA ASP A 173 -1.55 -9.32 5.59
C ASP A 173 -0.82 -10.67 5.46
N ARG A 174 0.49 -10.64 5.37
CA ARG A 174 1.38 -11.82 5.33
C ARG A 174 2.68 -11.52 6.06
N VAL A 175 3.23 -12.55 6.72
CA VAL A 175 4.56 -12.50 7.32
C VAL A 175 5.40 -13.64 6.77
N VAL A 176 6.60 -13.30 6.34
CA VAL A 176 7.58 -14.22 5.75
C VAL A 176 8.93 -14.10 6.45
N GLU A 177 9.88 -14.98 6.16
CA GLU A 177 11.23 -14.91 6.71
C GLU A 177 11.93 -13.59 6.38
N ALA A 178 12.86 -13.17 7.25
CA ALA A 178 13.64 -11.97 7.05
C ALA A 178 14.39 -12.01 5.69
N GLY A 179 14.34 -10.90 4.95
CA GLY A 179 14.91 -10.79 3.61
C GLY A 179 14.00 -11.31 2.49
N GLN A 180 12.82 -11.85 2.79
CA GLN A 180 11.92 -12.44 1.79
C GLN A 180 10.69 -11.59 1.45
N ALA A 181 10.50 -10.43 2.08
CA ALA A 181 9.28 -9.63 1.88
C ALA A 181 9.09 -9.20 0.41
N LEU A 182 10.16 -8.78 -0.28
CA LEU A 182 10.06 -8.37 -1.68
C LEU A 182 9.77 -9.57 -2.61
N ALA A 183 10.40 -10.72 -2.39
CA ALA A 183 10.16 -11.92 -3.19
C ALA A 183 8.69 -12.37 -3.06
N ALA A 184 8.20 -12.47 -1.83
CA ALA A 184 6.81 -12.85 -1.57
C ALA A 184 5.80 -11.81 -2.09
N ALA A 185 6.14 -10.51 -2.04
CA ALA A 185 5.31 -9.46 -2.62
C ALA A 185 5.24 -9.57 -4.16
N ARG A 186 6.34 -9.97 -4.83
CA ARG A 186 6.35 -10.23 -6.28
C ARG A 186 5.48 -11.41 -6.67
N GLU A 187 5.53 -12.51 -5.90
CA GLU A 187 4.66 -13.66 -6.11
C GLU A 187 3.18 -13.26 -5.97
N LEU A 188 2.86 -12.50 -4.91
CA LEU A 188 1.50 -11.99 -4.71
C LEU A 188 1.07 -11.03 -5.83
N ALA A 189 1.96 -10.12 -6.25
CA ALA A 189 1.69 -9.19 -7.34
C ALA A 189 1.43 -9.93 -8.67
N ALA A 190 2.21 -10.97 -8.96
CA ALA A 190 2.00 -11.81 -10.14
C ALA A 190 0.63 -12.52 -10.12
N GLN A 191 0.20 -13.03 -8.95
CA GLN A 191 -1.14 -13.59 -8.79
C GLN A 191 -2.23 -12.54 -9.06
N VAL A 192 -2.10 -11.36 -8.46
CA VAL A 192 -3.08 -10.26 -8.63
C VAL A 192 -3.11 -9.78 -10.08
N ALA A 193 -1.97 -9.68 -10.74
CA ALA A 193 -1.87 -9.27 -12.14
C ALA A 193 -2.49 -10.29 -13.12
N ALA A 194 -2.54 -11.58 -12.75
CA ALA A 194 -3.14 -12.64 -13.57
C ALA A 194 -4.68 -12.63 -13.55
N PHE A 195 -5.31 -11.94 -12.61
CA PHE A 195 -6.77 -11.85 -12.54
C PHE A 195 -7.36 -10.87 -13.57
N PRO A 196 -8.66 -11.00 -13.92
CA PRO A 196 -9.37 -10.01 -14.72
C PRO A 196 -9.34 -8.62 -14.09
N GLN A 197 -8.64 -7.69 -14.71
CA GLN A 197 -8.28 -6.41 -14.08
C GLN A 197 -9.44 -5.42 -13.96
N ILE A 198 -10.43 -5.48 -14.85
CA ILE A 198 -11.62 -4.61 -14.79
C ILE A 198 -12.44 -4.98 -13.56
N CYS A 199 -12.66 -6.27 -13.33
CA CYS A 199 -13.39 -6.79 -12.18
C CYS A 199 -12.65 -6.44 -10.86
N LEU A 200 -11.37 -6.79 -10.78
CA LEU A 200 -10.56 -6.56 -9.60
C LEU A 200 -10.53 -5.07 -9.20
N ARG A 201 -10.34 -4.17 -10.17
CA ARG A 201 -10.30 -2.73 -9.92
C ARG A 201 -11.67 -2.15 -9.54
N ALA A 202 -12.75 -2.67 -10.11
CA ALA A 202 -14.10 -2.26 -9.74
C ALA A 202 -14.44 -2.62 -8.30
N ASP A 203 -14.15 -3.86 -7.88
CA ASP A 203 -14.39 -4.31 -6.51
C ASP A 203 -13.51 -3.54 -5.51
N ARG A 204 -12.23 -3.33 -5.86
CA ARG A 204 -11.32 -2.51 -5.04
C ARG A 204 -11.85 -1.07 -4.87
N ALA A 205 -12.27 -0.44 -5.96
CA ALA A 205 -12.82 0.93 -5.91
C ALA A 205 -14.06 1.00 -5.03
N SER A 206 -14.97 0.04 -5.13
CA SER A 206 -16.16 -0.07 -4.30
C SER A 206 -15.81 -0.24 -2.82
N ALA A 207 -14.82 -1.11 -2.50
CA ALA A 207 -14.37 -1.34 -1.13
C ALA A 207 -13.78 -0.08 -0.46
N PHE A 208 -13.17 0.83 -1.22
CA PHE A 208 -12.72 2.12 -0.70
C PHE A 208 -13.84 3.16 -0.61
N ALA A 209 -14.68 3.25 -1.63
CA ALA A 209 -15.71 4.27 -1.72
C ALA A 209 -16.82 4.10 -0.66
N GLN A 210 -17.09 2.88 -0.20
CA GLN A 210 -18.18 2.57 0.73
C GLN A 210 -18.13 3.34 2.06
N TRP A 211 -16.94 3.84 2.45
CA TRP A 211 -16.79 4.62 3.68
C TRP A 211 -17.45 6.00 3.65
N ASP A 212 -17.75 6.52 2.46
CA ASP A 212 -18.28 7.85 2.25
C ASP A 212 -19.80 7.86 2.00
N PHE A 213 -20.45 6.68 2.05
CA PHE A 213 -21.84 6.46 1.70
C PHE A 213 -22.64 5.81 2.82
N THR A 214 -23.97 5.97 2.78
CA THR A 214 -24.90 5.11 3.53
C THR A 214 -24.85 3.68 2.98
N LEU A 215 -25.32 2.70 3.76
CA LEU A 215 -25.33 1.30 3.31
C LEU A 215 -26.06 1.10 1.97
N ASP A 216 -27.22 1.74 1.81
CA ASP A 216 -28.03 1.61 0.58
C ASP A 216 -27.31 2.23 -0.62
N GLU A 217 -26.68 3.38 -0.44
CA GLU A 217 -25.88 4.03 -1.49
C GLU A 217 -24.64 3.22 -1.85
N ALA A 218 -23.95 2.64 -0.84
CA ALA A 218 -22.78 1.79 -1.05
C ALA A 218 -23.14 0.51 -1.85
N LEU A 219 -24.22 -0.19 -1.48
CA LEU A 219 -24.71 -1.37 -2.20
C LEU A 219 -25.12 -1.04 -3.65
N LEU A 220 -25.77 0.12 -3.86
CA LEU A 220 -26.11 0.58 -5.19
C LEU A 220 -24.85 0.95 -6.01
N GLY A 221 -23.85 1.56 -5.36
CA GLY A 221 -22.55 1.89 -5.95
C GLY A 221 -21.81 0.63 -6.41
N GLU A 222 -21.73 -0.39 -5.55
CA GLU A 222 -21.17 -1.71 -5.87
C GLU A 222 -21.86 -2.35 -7.08
N ALA A 223 -23.19 -2.40 -7.07
CA ALA A 223 -23.96 -2.96 -8.17
C ALA A 223 -23.72 -2.24 -9.51
N ARG A 224 -23.59 -0.91 -9.48
CA ARG A 224 -23.25 -0.10 -10.68
C ARG A 224 -21.82 -0.34 -11.14
N GLY A 225 -20.86 -0.45 -10.23
CA GLY A 225 -19.45 -0.77 -10.52
C GLY A 225 -19.28 -2.13 -11.20
N GLY A 226 -20.15 -3.10 -10.86
CA GLY A 226 -20.15 -4.45 -11.45
C GLY A 226 -20.61 -4.54 -12.90
N VAL A 227 -21.26 -3.51 -13.46
CA VAL A 227 -21.82 -3.55 -14.83
C VAL A 227 -20.75 -3.75 -15.90
N GLU A 228 -19.64 -3.04 -15.81
CA GLU A 228 -18.57 -3.14 -16.80
C GLU A 228 -17.82 -4.48 -16.74
N PRO A 229 -17.39 -4.99 -15.58
CA PRO A 229 -16.84 -6.34 -15.43
C PRO A 229 -17.74 -7.43 -15.99
N LEU A 230 -19.05 -7.38 -15.69
CA LEU A 230 -20.02 -8.34 -16.20
C LEU A 230 -20.07 -8.34 -17.74
N ARG A 231 -20.00 -7.18 -18.36
CA ARG A 231 -20.03 -7.05 -19.82
C ARG A 231 -18.74 -7.47 -20.51
N LYS A 232 -17.57 -7.14 -19.92
CA LYS A 232 -16.28 -7.29 -20.60
C LYS A 232 -15.53 -8.58 -20.24
N GLU A 233 -15.64 -9.07 -19.00
CA GLU A 233 -14.78 -10.14 -18.47
C GLU A 233 -15.54 -11.40 -18.04
N ALA A 234 -16.72 -11.26 -17.42
CA ALA A 234 -17.41 -12.37 -16.76
C ALA A 234 -17.75 -13.53 -17.72
N ARG A 235 -18.17 -13.23 -18.95
CA ARG A 235 -18.53 -14.26 -19.95
C ARG A 235 -17.31 -15.12 -20.32
N ALA A 236 -16.15 -14.50 -20.54
CA ALA A 236 -14.93 -15.21 -20.88
C ALA A 236 -14.42 -16.03 -19.69
N GLY A 237 -14.46 -15.45 -18.46
CA GLY A 237 -14.12 -16.14 -17.22
C GLY A 237 -14.98 -17.37 -16.97
N ALA A 238 -16.31 -17.23 -17.07
CA ALA A 238 -17.24 -18.35 -16.93
C ALA A 238 -17.02 -19.44 -18.00
N GLY A 239 -16.63 -19.03 -19.21
CA GLY A 239 -16.24 -19.97 -20.28
C GLY A 239 -15.03 -20.82 -19.87
N ARG A 240 -13.94 -20.19 -19.43
CA ARG A 240 -12.74 -20.90 -18.95
C ARG A 240 -13.07 -21.88 -17.81
N PHE A 241 -13.88 -21.47 -16.84
CA PHE A 241 -14.31 -22.34 -15.74
C PHE A 241 -15.12 -23.55 -16.24
N ARG A 242 -16.08 -23.35 -17.16
CA ARG A 242 -16.83 -24.43 -17.78
C ARG A 242 -15.91 -25.43 -18.49
N ASP A 243 -14.86 -24.93 -19.15
CA ASP A 243 -13.90 -25.72 -19.92
C ASP A 243 -12.82 -26.37 -19.03
N GLY A 244 -12.90 -26.16 -17.70
CA GLY A 244 -12.13 -26.90 -16.68
C GLY A 244 -11.10 -26.10 -15.89
N ALA A 245 -10.85 -24.83 -16.21
CA ALA A 245 -9.92 -23.98 -15.47
C ALA A 245 -10.43 -23.69 -14.05
N GLY A 246 -9.53 -23.64 -13.06
CA GLY A 246 -9.86 -23.24 -11.69
C GLY A 246 -10.71 -24.22 -10.89
N ARG A 247 -10.97 -25.44 -11.38
CA ARG A 247 -11.72 -26.45 -10.64
C ARG A 247 -10.93 -26.88 -9.39
N GLY A 248 -11.64 -26.94 -8.27
CA GLY A 248 -11.02 -27.27 -6.98
C GLY A 248 -10.23 -26.12 -6.34
N GLY A 249 -10.41 -24.88 -6.83
CA GLY A 249 -9.74 -23.68 -6.28
C GLY A 249 -8.29 -23.52 -6.71
N THR A 250 -7.84 -24.25 -7.74
CA THR A 250 -6.50 -24.05 -8.32
C THR A 250 -6.55 -22.95 -9.37
N PHE A 251 -5.56 -22.04 -9.36
CA PHE A 251 -5.39 -20.98 -10.37
C PHE A 251 -4.29 -21.34 -11.41
N GLU A 252 -3.71 -22.53 -11.32
CA GLU A 252 -2.77 -23.03 -12.32
C GLU A 252 -3.53 -23.37 -13.62
N GLU A 253 -3.05 -22.85 -14.73
CA GLU A 253 -3.49 -23.29 -16.07
C GLU A 253 -3.06 -24.77 -16.24
N ARG A 254 -4.02 -25.64 -16.52
CA ARG A 254 -3.76 -27.03 -16.92
C ARG A 254 -3.74 -27.11 -18.42
#